data_a7aa62b779034a83debdb803d03df516
#
_entry.id   a7aa62b779034a83debdb803d03df516
#
_cell.length_a   1.000
_cell.length_b   1.000
_cell.length_c   1.000
_cell.angle_alpha   90.00
_cell.angle_beta   90.00
_cell.angle_gamma   90.00
#
_symmetry.space_group_name_H-M   'P 1'
#
loop_
_entity.id
_entity.type
_entity.pdbx_description
1 polymer ?
#
loop_
_entity_poly.entity_id
_entity_poly.type
_entity_poly.pdbx_seq_one_letter_code
_entity_poly.pdbx_strand_id
1 'polypeptide(L)'
;YFMPEEVDHHSVKNIAAELDGLIDSGIARKIVFDMKATEFMDSSGIGVIIGRTKKLKYFNDSSVSVCNMSDRVDKLLKCAGIYTIVHKL
;
A
#
# COMPACT_ATOMS: atom_id res chain seq x y z
N TYR A 1 2.59 4.76 -6.68
CA TYR A 1 1.69 3.75 -7.28
C TYR A 1 0.24 4.17 -7.11
N PHE A 2 -0.47 4.32 -8.19
CA PHE A 2 -1.88 4.69 -8.17
C PHE A 2 -2.73 3.45 -7.91
N MET A 3 -3.40 3.44 -6.76
CA MET A 3 -4.30 2.35 -6.41
C MET A 3 -5.60 2.46 -7.23
N PRO A 4 -6.19 1.32 -7.61
CA PRO A 4 -7.43 1.34 -8.39
C PRO A 4 -8.63 1.80 -7.57
N GLU A 5 -9.75 2.02 -8.24
CA GLU A 5 -11.01 2.42 -7.61
C GLU A 5 -11.47 1.40 -6.56
N GLU A 6 -11.32 0.12 -6.86
CA GLU A 6 -11.65 -0.96 -5.94
C GLU A 6 -10.41 -1.78 -5.60
N VAL A 7 -10.07 -1.83 -4.32
CA VAL A 7 -8.94 -2.62 -3.82
C VAL A 7 -9.50 -3.79 -3.03
N ASP A 8 -9.65 -4.91 -3.70
CA ASP A 8 -10.24 -6.14 -3.18
C ASP A 8 -9.34 -7.35 -3.47
N HIS A 9 -9.81 -8.54 -3.11
CA HIS A 9 -9.02 -9.76 -3.30
C HIS A 9 -8.74 -10.10 -4.76
N HIS A 10 -9.45 -9.50 -5.72
CA HIS A 10 -9.18 -9.69 -7.15
C HIS A 10 -8.04 -8.78 -7.62
N SER A 11 -8.08 -7.50 -7.24
CA SER A 11 -7.08 -6.53 -7.69
C SER A 11 -5.73 -6.68 -7.00
N VAL A 12 -5.71 -7.15 -5.75
CA VAL A 12 -4.47 -7.18 -4.95
C VAL A 12 -3.41 -8.13 -5.51
N LYS A 13 -3.79 -9.17 -6.22
CA LYS A 13 -2.83 -10.09 -6.82
C LYS A 13 -1.93 -9.38 -7.83
N ASN A 14 -2.52 -8.59 -8.71
CA ASN A 14 -1.79 -7.83 -9.71
C ASN A 14 -0.95 -6.72 -9.06
N ILE A 15 -1.52 -6.03 -8.08
CA ILE A 15 -0.81 -4.98 -7.35
C ILE A 15 0.42 -5.56 -6.67
N ALA A 16 0.25 -6.65 -5.93
CA ALA A 16 1.35 -7.29 -5.22
C ALA A 16 2.44 -7.80 -6.16
N ALA A 17 2.05 -8.45 -7.26
CA ALA A 17 3.01 -8.98 -8.23
C ALA A 17 3.82 -7.87 -8.88
N GLU A 18 3.18 -6.78 -9.27
CA GLU A 18 3.85 -5.65 -9.90
C GLU A 18 4.84 -4.98 -8.94
N LEU A 19 4.41 -4.72 -7.70
CA LEU A 19 5.27 -4.09 -6.71
C LEU A 19 6.40 -5.01 -6.26
N ASP A 20 6.14 -6.31 -6.09
CA ASP A 20 7.17 -7.27 -5.73
C ASP A 20 8.25 -7.35 -6.82
N GLY A 21 7.85 -7.30 -8.08
CA GLY A 21 8.80 -7.26 -9.19
C GLY A 21 9.73 -6.05 -9.10
N LEU A 22 9.20 -4.88 -8.78
CA LEU A 22 9.99 -3.66 -8.64
C LEU A 22 10.90 -3.70 -7.42
N ILE A 23 10.43 -4.27 -6.32
CA ILE A 23 11.24 -4.41 -5.10
C ILE A 23 12.36 -5.42 -5.30
N ASP A 24 12.04 -6.59 -5.84
CA ASP A 24 12.99 -7.69 -6.01
C ASP A 24 14.08 -7.33 -7.03
N SER A 25 13.76 -6.53 -8.04
CA SER A 25 14.74 -6.05 -9.02
C SER A 25 15.62 -4.91 -8.51
N GLY A 26 15.35 -4.38 -7.33
CA GLY A 26 16.09 -3.27 -6.76
C GLY A 26 15.65 -1.89 -7.24
N ILE A 27 14.64 -1.81 -8.08
CA ILE A 27 14.16 -0.53 -8.62
C ILE A 27 13.42 0.28 -7.55
N ALA A 28 12.56 -0.36 -6.77
CA ALA A 28 11.76 0.33 -5.75
C ALA A 28 12.31 0.12 -4.36
N ARG A 29 12.52 1.20 -3.62
CA ARG A 29 12.86 1.21 -2.19
C ARG A 29 11.90 2.12 -1.41
N LYS A 30 11.28 3.07 -2.09
CA LYS A 30 10.28 3.96 -1.50
C LYS A 30 9.01 3.83 -2.31
N ILE A 31 7.92 3.45 -1.64
CA ILE A 31 6.63 3.27 -2.27
C ILE A 31 5.63 4.24 -1.65
N VAL A 32 4.94 4.98 -2.51
CA VAL A 32 3.81 5.81 -2.10
C VAL A 32 2.56 5.23 -2.75
N PHE A 33 1.63 4.79 -1.92
CA PHE A 33 0.33 4.35 -2.42
C PHE A 33 -0.58 5.58 -2.54
N ASP A 34 -0.87 5.97 -3.76
CA ASP A 34 -1.80 7.08 -4.02
C ASP A 34 -3.20 6.52 -4.17
N MET A 35 -4.07 6.92 -3.26
CA MET A 35 -5.44 6.39 -3.17
C MET A 35 -6.49 7.39 -3.65
N LYS A 36 -6.08 8.36 -4.46
CA LYS A 36 -6.99 9.38 -4.97
C LYS A 36 -8.22 8.80 -5.67
N ALA A 37 -8.01 7.74 -6.47
CA ALA A 37 -9.10 7.10 -7.21
C ALA A 37 -9.83 6.02 -6.39
N THR A 38 -9.31 5.65 -5.21
CA THR A 38 -9.81 4.50 -4.46
C THR A 38 -11.08 4.88 -3.69
N GLU A 39 -12.18 4.24 -4.05
CA GLU A 39 -13.46 4.41 -3.38
C GLU A 39 -13.77 3.27 -2.41
N PHE A 40 -13.26 2.08 -2.70
CA PHE A 40 -13.49 0.88 -1.89
C PHE A 40 -12.19 0.16 -1.61
N MET A 41 -12.03 -0.29 -0.37
CA MET A 41 -10.91 -1.15 0.03
C MET A 41 -11.41 -2.12 1.10
N ASP A 42 -11.07 -3.39 0.95
CA ASP A 42 -11.28 -4.39 1.98
C ASP A 42 -9.96 -4.77 2.67
N SER A 43 -10.01 -5.78 3.53
CA SER A 43 -8.82 -6.22 4.26
C SER A 43 -7.69 -6.74 3.37
N SER A 44 -8.00 -7.13 2.13
CA SER A 44 -6.97 -7.55 1.17
C SER A 44 -6.04 -6.39 0.82
N GLY A 45 -6.60 -5.18 0.70
CA GLY A 45 -5.81 -3.98 0.44
C GLY A 45 -4.86 -3.67 1.59
N ILE A 46 -5.32 -3.84 2.82
CA ILE A 46 -4.48 -3.69 4.00
C ILE A 46 -3.34 -4.70 3.96
N GLY A 47 -3.64 -5.94 3.60
CA GLY A 47 -2.64 -6.99 3.46
C GLY A 47 -1.55 -6.66 2.44
N VAL A 48 -1.92 -6.06 1.31
CA VAL A 48 -0.95 -5.63 0.30
C VAL A 48 0.01 -4.59 0.87
N ILE A 49 -0.50 -3.59 1.57
CA ILE A 49 0.32 -2.53 2.16
C ILE A 49 1.27 -3.12 3.22
N ILE A 50 0.74 -3.96 4.11
CA ILE A 50 1.54 -4.60 5.15
C ILE A 50 2.62 -5.49 4.54
N GLY A 51 2.27 -6.29 3.54
CA GLY A 51 3.22 -7.20 2.88
C GLY A 51 4.39 -6.46 2.24
N ARG A 52 4.10 -5.35 1.56
CA ARG A 52 5.16 -4.52 0.93
C ARG A 52 6.01 -3.83 1.98
N THR A 53 5.39 -3.37 3.07
CA THR A 53 6.11 -2.75 4.18
C THR A 53 7.09 -3.73 4.82
N LYS A 54 6.64 -4.96 5.08
CA LYS A 54 7.50 -6.01 5.65
C LYS A 54 8.66 -6.34 4.72
N LYS A 55 8.40 -6.44 3.42
CA LYS A 55 9.41 -6.77 2.42
C LYS A 55 10.48 -5.69 2.34
N LEU A 56 10.09 -4.42 2.34
CA LEU A 56 11.02 -3.31 2.27
C LEU A 56 11.81 -3.10 3.56
N LYS A 57 11.32 -3.61 4.68
CA LYS A 57 11.97 -3.46 5.98
C LYS A 57 13.41 -4.01 6.00
N TYR A 58 13.73 -4.96 5.14
CA TYR A 58 15.07 -5.55 5.05
C TYR A 58 16.06 -4.67 4.32
N PHE A 59 15.62 -3.55 3.75
CA PHE A 59 16.48 -2.66 2.97
C PHE A 59 16.66 -1.32 3.67
N ASN A 60 17.89 -0.79 3.63
CA ASN A 60 18.18 0.55 4.14
C ASN A 60 17.55 1.60 3.23
N ASP A 61 17.20 2.76 3.81
CA ASP A 61 16.60 3.89 3.10
C ASP A 61 15.29 3.54 2.38
N SER A 62 14.58 2.56 2.91
CA SER A 62 13.27 2.19 2.39
C SER A 62 12.15 2.87 3.18
N SER A 63 11.03 3.09 2.52
CA SER A 63 9.85 3.63 3.19
C SER A 63 8.57 3.28 2.42
N VAL A 64 7.46 3.23 3.15
CA VAL A 64 6.14 3.10 2.57
C VAL A 64 5.29 4.23 3.11
N SER A 65 4.60 4.93 2.21
CA SER A 65 3.72 6.03 2.54
C SER A 65 2.38 5.87 1.83
N VAL A 66 1.37 6.53 2.33
CA VAL A 66 0.04 6.57 1.71
C VAL A 66 -0.42 8.02 1.60
N CYS A 67 -1.17 8.33 0.56
CA CYS A 67 -1.68 9.68 0.35
C CYS A 67 -3.05 9.66 -0.33
N ASN A 68 -3.74 10.79 -0.23
CA ASN A 68 -5.01 11.07 -0.91
C ASN A 68 -6.13 10.09 -0.56
N MET A 69 -6.18 9.60 0.68
CA MET A 69 -7.25 8.73 1.13
C MET A 69 -8.57 9.48 1.23
N SER A 70 -9.66 8.85 0.79
CA SER A 70 -11.00 9.29 1.15
C SER A 70 -11.22 9.12 2.66
N ASP A 71 -12.22 9.78 3.22
CA ASP A 71 -12.53 9.62 4.65
C ASP A 71 -12.80 8.16 5.02
N ARG A 72 -13.46 7.43 4.14
CA ARG A 72 -13.75 6.01 4.35
C ARG A 72 -12.48 5.16 4.38
N VAL A 73 -11.61 5.36 3.40
CA VAL A 73 -10.33 4.62 3.33
C VAL A 73 -9.42 5.01 4.49
N ASP A 74 -9.33 6.29 4.80
CA ASP A 74 -8.54 6.78 5.93
C ASP A 74 -8.97 6.11 7.24
N LYS A 75 -10.28 6.05 7.49
CA LYS A 75 -10.83 5.42 8.68
C LYS A 75 -10.49 3.93 8.74
N LEU A 76 -10.57 3.24 7.61
CA LEU A 76 -10.22 1.83 7.52
C LEU A 76 -8.74 1.61 7.88
N LEU A 77 -7.85 2.39 7.29
CA LEU A 77 -6.41 2.29 7.54
C LEU A 77 -6.07 2.60 9.00
N LYS A 78 -6.71 3.62 9.55
CA LYS A 78 -6.52 4.01 10.95
C LYS A 78 -6.96 2.89 11.90
N CYS A 79 -8.13 2.30 11.66
CA CYS A 79 -8.65 1.20 12.48
C CYS A 79 -7.78 -0.05 12.40
N ALA A 80 -7.14 -0.27 11.25
CA ALA A 80 -6.23 -1.40 11.05
C ALA A 80 -4.81 -1.16 11.61
N GLY A 81 -4.55 0.03 12.15
CA GLY A 81 -3.23 0.37 12.70
C GLY A 81 -2.15 0.64 11.65
N ILE A 82 -2.54 0.87 10.40
CA ILE A 82 -1.59 1.08 9.30
C ILE A 82 -0.67 2.26 9.55
N TYR A 83 -1.16 3.34 10.16
CA TYR A 83 -0.37 4.54 10.38
C TYR A 83 0.73 4.39 11.44
N THR A 84 0.79 3.24 12.11
CA THR A 84 1.91 2.90 13.00
C THR A 84 3.10 2.33 12.23
N ILE A 85 2.91 1.89 10.99
CA ILE A 85 3.95 1.24 10.18
C ILE A 85 4.23 1.95 8.85
N VAL A 86 3.34 2.82 8.39
CA VAL A 86 3.54 3.61 7.17
C VAL A 86 3.35 5.09 7.45
N HIS A 87 3.91 5.93 6.59
CA HIS A 87 3.78 7.38 6.70
C HIS A 87 2.50 7.84 5.98
N LYS A 88 1.72 8.65 6.66
CA LYS A 88 0.58 9.33 6.06
C LYS A 88 1.04 10.69 5.54
N LEU A 89 0.98 10.85 4.26
CA LEU A 89 1.35 12.12 3.60
C LEU A 89 0.16 13.09 3.55
#